data_39ead033b088fe607fbbf4bb5d489267
#
_entry.id   39ead033b088fe607fbbf4bb5d489267
#
_cell.length_a   1.000
_cell.length_b   1.000
_cell.length_c   1.000
_cell.angle_alpha   90.00
_cell.angle_beta   90.00
_cell.angle_gamma   90.00
#
_symmetry.space_group_name_H-M   'P 1'
#
loop_
_entity.id
_entity.type
_entity.pdbx_description
1 polymer ?
#
loop_
_entity_poly.entity_id
_entity_poly.type
_entity_poly.pdbx_seq_one_letter_code
_entity_poly.pdbx_strand_id
1 'polypeptide(L)'
;MKSILLLFIIYFSSIITLSSKSPFEAYLQTKKYLYVWSYPNSDNFVKFVTQHNFTRVYLYCGCIEWDYDKLSKGNLYDSGDKDAKLLIQELISKNIEVEIAIYLNDSPNDFSNVEKMEDVAKAMGELQKTLKFKALHFDVEPSSASVYPKLLQMYENARKYVPVSAILKPGWLYKQLEDVKGKFDEDYYAKFQQCETLVDAIMLVSDYSELMAYDYRYSTIERFLNDYDVIRKRHPSHEGKPVLELDPNIVEEGISAEFKKDNTKFFEFLENVSKKFDGVTIHNYKSWNLDLYCFKPSSNSEYYFGEPKQCE
;
A
#
# COMPACT_ATOMS: atom_id res chain seq x y z
N MET A 1 49.51 23.26 28.72
CA MET A 1 48.20 22.94 29.33
C MET A 1 46.99 23.59 28.68
N LYS A 2 47.10 24.75 27.98
CA LYS A 2 45.92 25.41 27.35
C LYS A 2 45.45 24.74 26.03
N SER A 3 46.34 24.02 25.31
CA SER A 3 46.00 23.40 24.03
C SER A 3 45.21 22.07 24.17
N ILE A 4 45.32 21.39 25.30
CA ILE A 4 44.61 20.11 25.54
C ILE A 4 43.12 20.37 25.90
N LEU A 5 42.85 21.50 26.55
CA LEU A 5 41.49 21.86 26.93
C LEU A 5 40.63 22.26 25.71
N LEU A 6 41.26 22.85 24.69
CA LEU A 6 40.55 23.25 23.45
C LEU A 6 40.18 22.01 22.60
N LEU A 7 41.01 20.96 22.57
CA LEU A 7 40.68 19.72 21.88
C LEU A 7 39.54 18.95 22.56
N PHE A 8 39.42 19.00 23.88
CA PHE A 8 38.31 18.37 24.59
C PHE A 8 36.95 19.07 24.35
N ILE A 9 36.95 20.40 24.22
CA ILE A 9 35.72 21.17 23.92
C ILE A 9 35.27 20.93 22.48
N ILE A 10 36.17 20.79 21.51
CA ILE A 10 35.87 20.46 20.13
C ILE A 10 35.37 19.02 20.00
N TYR A 11 35.91 18.09 20.78
CA TYR A 11 35.47 16.68 20.78
C TYR A 11 34.12 16.49 21.46
N PHE A 12 33.80 17.24 22.51
CA PHE A 12 32.48 17.23 23.17
C PHE A 12 31.43 17.95 22.38
N SER A 13 31.74 19.02 21.64
CA SER A 13 30.79 19.67 20.75
C SER A 13 30.45 18.86 19.48
N SER A 14 31.33 17.93 19.08
CA SER A 14 31.03 17.00 17.97
C SER A 14 30.22 15.76 18.38
N ILE A 15 30.07 15.51 19.69
CA ILE A 15 29.30 14.36 20.19
C ILE A 15 27.83 14.74 20.53
N ILE A 16 27.50 16.03 20.58
CA ILE A 16 26.16 16.50 21.00
C ILE A 16 25.29 16.93 19.82
N THR A 17 25.66 16.62 18.59
CA THR A 17 24.74 16.75 17.45
C THR A 17 24.41 15.39 16.84
N LEU A 18 24.04 14.42 17.63
CA LEU A 18 22.98 13.51 17.27
C LEU A 18 21.68 14.35 17.38
N SER A 19 21.47 15.23 16.41
CA SER A 19 20.18 15.85 16.18
C SER A 19 19.19 14.68 16.06
N SER A 20 18.43 14.45 17.10
CA SER A 20 17.22 13.64 16.94
C SER A 20 16.41 14.38 15.90
N LYS A 21 16.34 13.81 14.68
CA LYS A 21 15.45 14.33 13.64
C LYS A 21 14.08 14.44 14.27
N SER A 22 13.40 15.55 14.05
CA SER A 22 12.03 15.64 14.57
C SER A 22 11.21 14.48 13.99
N PRO A 23 10.23 13.95 14.69
CA PRO A 23 9.34 12.89 14.17
C PRO A 23 8.78 13.23 12.79
N PHE A 24 8.58 14.50 12.52
CA PHE A 24 8.17 15.02 11.23
C PHE A 24 9.26 14.89 10.14
N GLU A 25 10.53 15.09 10.45
CA GLU A 25 11.62 14.85 9.48
C GLU A 25 11.69 13.39 9.05
N ALA A 26 11.37 12.45 9.96
CA ALA A 26 11.25 11.03 9.63
C ALA A 26 10.10 10.80 8.63
N TYR A 27 8.96 11.46 8.81
CA TYR A 27 7.85 11.42 7.87
C TYR A 27 8.20 12.02 6.51
N LEU A 28 8.88 13.16 6.45
CA LEU A 28 9.32 13.78 5.19
C LEU A 28 10.23 12.86 4.36
N GLN A 29 10.97 11.97 5.03
CA GLN A 29 11.84 10.99 4.37
C GLN A 29 11.10 9.68 4.03
N THR A 30 9.89 9.49 4.53
CA THR A 30 9.07 8.32 4.22
C THR A 30 8.59 8.42 2.76
N LYS A 31 8.65 7.32 2.04
CA LYS A 31 8.08 7.25 0.70
C LYS A 31 6.57 7.43 0.78
N LYS A 32 6.03 8.23 -0.13
CA LYS A 32 4.61 8.55 -0.22
C LYS A 32 4.04 7.93 -1.47
N TYR A 33 2.92 7.27 -1.29
CA TYR A 33 2.17 6.60 -2.34
C TYR A 33 0.74 7.11 -2.36
N LEU A 34 0.07 6.99 -3.48
CA LEU A 34 -1.28 7.51 -3.66
C LEU A 34 -2.18 6.47 -4.31
N TYR A 35 -3.31 6.18 -3.69
CA TYR A 35 -4.36 5.39 -4.29
C TYR A 35 -5.28 6.28 -5.14
N VAL A 36 -5.63 5.84 -6.34
CA VAL A 36 -6.36 6.68 -7.31
C VAL A 36 -7.49 5.90 -7.94
N TRP A 37 -8.71 6.18 -7.50
CA TRP A 37 -9.93 5.63 -8.09
C TRP A 37 -10.36 6.39 -9.34
N SER A 38 -10.09 7.71 -9.42
CA SER A 38 -10.45 8.54 -10.55
C SER A 38 -9.54 9.78 -10.63
N TYR A 39 -9.32 10.25 -11.87
CA TYR A 39 -8.52 11.45 -12.16
C TYR A 39 -9.23 12.29 -13.22
N PRO A 40 -10.18 13.15 -12.84
CA PRO A 40 -11.01 13.91 -13.80
C PRO A 40 -10.21 14.82 -14.74
N ASN A 41 -8.97 15.15 -14.35
CA ASN A 41 -8.01 15.88 -15.20
C ASN A 41 -6.61 15.30 -15.00
N SER A 42 -6.11 14.58 -15.99
CA SER A 42 -4.84 13.86 -15.93
C SER A 42 -3.63 14.77 -15.79
N ASP A 43 -3.61 15.91 -16.45
CA ASP A 43 -2.48 16.85 -16.38
C ASP A 43 -2.36 17.47 -14.99
N ASN A 44 -3.49 17.84 -14.38
CA ASN A 44 -3.53 18.28 -12.99
C ASN A 44 -3.14 17.18 -12.03
N PHE A 45 -3.57 15.95 -12.29
CA PHE A 45 -3.20 14.79 -11.49
C PHE A 45 -1.69 14.51 -11.53
N VAL A 46 -1.09 14.46 -12.70
CA VAL A 46 0.37 14.24 -12.86
C VAL A 46 1.16 15.38 -12.20
N LYS A 47 0.71 16.62 -12.38
CA LYS A 47 1.30 17.78 -11.71
C LYS A 47 1.21 17.64 -10.18
N PHE A 48 0.06 17.26 -9.66
CA PHE A 48 -0.16 17.01 -8.24
C PHE A 48 0.79 15.95 -7.70
N VAL A 49 0.84 14.76 -8.31
CA VAL A 49 1.70 13.66 -7.89
C VAL A 49 3.17 14.07 -7.83
N THR A 50 3.63 14.82 -8.83
CA THR A 50 5.02 15.30 -8.91
C THR A 50 5.33 16.40 -7.91
N GLN A 51 4.45 17.38 -7.74
CA GLN A 51 4.65 18.50 -6.80
C GLN A 51 4.67 18.03 -5.34
N HIS A 52 3.89 17.02 -5.00
CA HIS A 52 3.82 16.49 -3.64
C HIS A 52 4.76 15.32 -3.38
N ASN A 53 5.69 15.05 -4.31
CA ASN A 53 6.72 14.02 -4.18
C ASN A 53 6.17 12.62 -3.90
N PHE A 54 5.04 12.25 -4.51
CA PHE A 54 4.61 10.88 -4.52
C PHE A 54 5.55 10.05 -5.40
N THR A 55 5.96 8.91 -4.91
CA THR A 55 6.91 8.03 -5.61
C THR A 55 6.24 6.79 -6.20
N ARG A 56 4.99 6.53 -5.83
CA ARG A 56 4.17 5.43 -6.37
C ARG A 56 2.70 5.84 -6.44
N VAL A 57 2.02 5.29 -7.43
CA VAL A 57 0.56 5.41 -7.61
C VAL A 57 -0.03 4.02 -7.75
N TYR A 58 -1.07 3.72 -6.98
CA TYR A 58 -1.99 2.61 -7.19
C TYR A 58 -3.13 3.13 -8.05
N LEU A 59 -3.10 2.82 -9.34
CA LEU A 59 -4.04 3.37 -10.31
C LEU A 59 -5.16 2.37 -10.59
N TYR A 60 -6.38 2.71 -10.22
CA TYR A 60 -7.55 1.89 -10.55
C TYR A 60 -7.73 1.79 -12.07
N CYS A 61 -7.75 0.58 -12.56
CA CYS A 61 -7.82 0.28 -13.98
C CYS A 61 -8.94 -0.70 -14.35
N GLY A 62 -9.84 -0.97 -13.43
CA GLY A 62 -11.05 -1.74 -13.69
C GLY A 62 -11.46 -2.69 -12.57
N CYS A 63 -12.65 -3.22 -12.73
CA CYS A 63 -13.23 -4.26 -11.90
C CYS A 63 -13.42 -5.54 -12.73
N ILE A 64 -12.98 -6.67 -12.20
CA ILE A 64 -13.09 -7.95 -12.95
C ILE A 64 -14.53 -8.29 -13.31
N GLU A 65 -15.46 -7.96 -12.43
CA GLU A 65 -16.87 -8.29 -12.60
C GLU A 65 -17.48 -7.58 -13.83
N TRP A 66 -17.13 -6.32 -14.05
CA TRP A 66 -17.74 -5.49 -15.10
C TRP A 66 -16.85 -5.24 -16.31
N ASP A 67 -15.54 -5.28 -16.12
CA ASP A 67 -14.56 -4.93 -17.15
C ASP A 67 -13.77 -6.13 -17.69
N TYR A 68 -14.17 -7.37 -17.35
CA TYR A 68 -13.44 -8.58 -17.76
C TYR A 68 -13.10 -8.63 -19.23
N ASP A 69 -14.09 -8.36 -20.11
CA ASP A 69 -13.90 -8.42 -21.56
C ASP A 69 -12.87 -7.42 -22.08
N LYS A 70 -12.65 -6.33 -21.38
CA LYS A 70 -11.60 -5.34 -21.67
C LYS A 70 -10.27 -5.77 -21.07
N LEU A 71 -10.27 -6.08 -19.76
CA LEU A 71 -9.07 -6.42 -19.01
C LEU A 71 -8.38 -7.67 -19.54
N SER A 72 -9.13 -8.70 -19.93
CA SER A 72 -8.60 -9.93 -20.54
C SER A 72 -7.94 -9.73 -21.91
N LYS A 73 -8.17 -8.58 -22.54
CA LYS A 73 -7.52 -8.15 -23.79
C LYS A 73 -6.42 -7.10 -23.57
N GLY A 74 -6.07 -6.82 -22.32
CA GLY A 74 -5.10 -5.79 -21.97
C GLY A 74 -5.59 -4.35 -22.18
N ASN A 75 -6.91 -4.12 -22.20
CA ASN A 75 -7.51 -2.81 -22.23
C ASN A 75 -7.91 -2.41 -20.83
N LEU A 76 -7.31 -1.34 -20.35
CA LEU A 76 -7.58 -0.80 -19.02
C LEU A 76 -8.85 0.04 -19.02
N TYR A 77 -9.46 0.19 -17.86
CA TYR A 77 -10.53 1.14 -17.66
C TYR A 77 -9.95 2.55 -17.48
N ASP A 78 -10.49 3.52 -18.23
CA ASP A 78 -10.08 4.91 -18.14
C ASP A 78 -10.87 5.59 -17.02
N SER A 79 -10.22 5.79 -15.87
CA SER A 79 -10.84 6.43 -14.69
C SER A 79 -10.88 7.96 -14.78
N GLY A 80 -10.54 8.54 -15.92
CA GLY A 80 -10.43 9.98 -16.16
C GLY A 80 -10.55 10.38 -17.62
N ASP A 81 -10.01 11.55 -17.93
CA ASP A 81 -10.07 12.22 -19.24
C ASP A 81 -9.01 11.73 -20.24
N LYS A 82 -8.09 10.88 -19.83
CA LYS A 82 -6.98 10.36 -20.63
C LYS A 82 -6.97 8.85 -20.60
N ASP A 83 -6.57 8.25 -21.72
CA ASP A 83 -6.27 6.81 -21.81
C ASP A 83 -5.31 6.39 -20.67
N ALA A 84 -5.70 5.37 -19.91
CA ALA A 84 -4.94 4.89 -18.75
C ALA A 84 -3.51 4.46 -19.11
N LYS A 85 -3.29 3.88 -20.31
CA LYS A 85 -1.96 3.47 -20.75
C LYS A 85 -1.04 4.67 -20.96
N LEU A 86 -1.57 5.74 -21.57
CA LEU A 86 -0.83 6.99 -21.75
C LEU A 86 -0.50 7.64 -20.41
N LEU A 87 -1.42 7.65 -19.47
CA LEU A 87 -1.17 8.15 -18.12
C LEU A 87 -0.09 7.34 -17.39
N ILE A 88 -0.14 6.01 -17.46
CA ILE A 88 0.88 5.13 -16.88
C ILE A 88 2.26 5.44 -17.45
N GLN A 89 2.36 5.57 -18.79
CA GLN A 89 3.63 5.93 -19.45
C GLN A 89 4.15 7.29 -18.98
N GLU A 90 3.26 8.27 -18.83
CA GLU A 90 3.63 9.61 -18.38
C GLU A 90 4.15 9.59 -16.94
N LEU A 91 3.48 8.91 -16.00
CA LEU A 91 3.90 8.75 -14.62
C LEU A 91 5.29 8.06 -14.53
N ILE A 92 5.46 6.96 -15.26
CA ILE A 92 6.73 6.22 -15.30
C ILE A 92 7.85 7.09 -15.88
N SER A 93 7.58 7.90 -16.91
CA SER A 93 8.56 8.84 -17.48
C SER A 93 9.07 9.88 -16.47
N LYS A 94 8.31 10.12 -15.40
CA LYS A 94 8.64 11.01 -14.28
C LYS A 94 9.23 10.26 -13.07
N ASN A 95 9.64 9.01 -13.25
CA ASN A 95 10.16 8.12 -12.20
C ASN A 95 9.14 7.83 -11.08
N ILE A 96 7.86 7.82 -11.39
CA ILE A 96 6.80 7.43 -10.47
C ILE A 96 6.48 5.96 -10.76
N GLU A 97 6.63 5.11 -9.77
CA GLU A 97 6.19 3.71 -9.88
C GLU A 97 4.67 3.65 -10.02
N VAL A 98 4.16 2.77 -10.85
CA VAL A 98 2.72 2.53 -11.01
C VAL A 98 2.42 1.07 -10.70
N GLU A 99 1.47 0.83 -9.81
CA GLU A 99 0.80 -0.46 -9.67
C GLU A 99 -0.61 -0.33 -10.27
N ILE A 100 -0.96 -1.29 -11.12
CA ILE A 100 -2.32 -1.34 -11.69
C ILE A 100 -3.23 -1.97 -10.66
N ALA A 101 -4.15 -1.18 -10.10
CA ALA A 101 -5.11 -1.65 -9.13
C ALA A 101 -6.35 -2.21 -9.85
N ILE A 102 -6.67 -3.46 -9.54
CA ILE A 102 -7.88 -4.15 -10.02
C ILE A 102 -8.71 -4.53 -8.81
N TYR A 103 -9.96 -4.10 -8.85
CA TYR A 103 -10.94 -4.41 -7.83
C TYR A 103 -11.69 -5.71 -8.15
N LEU A 104 -12.00 -6.44 -7.11
CA LEU A 104 -12.92 -7.57 -7.15
C LEU A 104 -13.88 -7.44 -5.97
N ASN A 105 -15.17 -7.56 -6.23
CA ASN A 105 -16.18 -7.51 -5.20
C ASN A 105 -16.04 -8.69 -4.19
N ASP A 106 -16.34 -8.44 -2.94
CA ASP A 106 -16.23 -9.39 -1.81
C ASP A 106 -17.19 -10.56 -1.85
N SER A 107 -18.12 -10.57 -2.79
CA SER A 107 -19.13 -11.62 -2.89
C SER A 107 -18.48 -12.98 -3.15
N PRO A 108 -18.87 -14.05 -2.43
CA PRO A 108 -18.40 -15.40 -2.73
C PRO A 108 -18.63 -15.85 -4.18
N ASN A 109 -19.60 -15.26 -4.85
CA ASN A 109 -19.90 -15.55 -6.26
C ASN A 109 -18.86 -14.95 -7.21
N ASP A 110 -18.24 -13.83 -6.86
CA ASP A 110 -17.26 -13.15 -7.70
C ASP A 110 -15.95 -13.93 -7.76
N PHE A 111 -15.63 -14.67 -6.71
CA PHE A 111 -14.52 -15.63 -6.70
C PHE A 111 -14.84 -16.95 -7.43
N SER A 112 -16.03 -17.10 -8.02
CA SER A 112 -16.41 -18.34 -8.72
C SER A 112 -15.60 -18.60 -9.98
N ASN A 113 -14.91 -17.58 -10.50
CA ASN A 113 -14.28 -17.62 -11.80
C ASN A 113 -12.79 -17.24 -11.75
N VAL A 114 -12.01 -18.09 -11.04
CA VAL A 114 -10.55 -17.92 -10.94
C VAL A 114 -9.87 -17.95 -12.31
N GLU A 115 -10.45 -18.67 -13.29
CA GLU A 115 -9.93 -18.71 -14.66
C GLU A 115 -9.96 -17.34 -15.34
N LYS A 116 -11.01 -16.54 -15.09
CA LYS A 116 -11.08 -15.17 -15.60
C LYS A 116 -9.93 -14.30 -15.05
N MET A 117 -9.55 -14.52 -13.81
CA MET A 117 -8.44 -13.79 -13.20
C MET A 117 -7.11 -14.15 -13.86
N GLU A 118 -6.93 -15.41 -14.23
CA GLU A 118 -5.74 -15.86 -14.93
C GLU A 118 -5.63 -15.22 -16.34
N ASP A 119 -6.71 -15.15 -17.08
CA ASP A 119 -6.74 -14.47 -18.39
C ASP A 119 -6.37 -12.99 -18.28
N VAL A 120 -6.93 -12.29 -17.27
CA VAL A 120 -6.60 -10.90 -16.99
C VAL A 120 -5.13 -10.76 -16.64
N ALA A 121 -4.62 -11.58 -15.72
CA ALA A 121 -3.23 -11.54 -15.31
C ALA A 121 -2.26 -11.80 -16.48
N LYS A 122 -2.59 -12.72 -17.39
CA LYS A 122 -1.83 -12.98 -18.60
C LYS A 122 -1.80 -11.76 -19.51
N ALA A 123 -2.95 -11.12 -19.75
CA ALA A 123 -3.03 -9.89 -20.54
C ALA A 123 -2.24 -8.75 -19.89
N MET A 124 -2.31 -8.60 -18.56
CA MET A 124 -1.54 -7.61 -17.79
C MET A 124 -0.04 -7.90 -17.85
N GLY A 125 0.38 -9.17 -17.84
CA GLY A 125 1.79 -9.53 -18.00
C GLY A 125 2.35 -9.13 -19.37
N GLU A 126 1.57 -9.28 -20.46
CA GLU A 126 1.97 -8.77 -21.78
C GLU A 126 2.02 -7.24 -21.80
N LEU A 127 1.05 -6.59 -21.17
CA LEU A 127 1.02 -5.12 -21.06
C LEU A 127 2.20 -4.58 -20.25
N GLN A 128 2.61 -5.26 -19.18
CA GLN A 128 3.76 -4.89 -18.35
C GLN A 128 5.07 -4.85 -19.15
N LYS A 129 5.24 -5.76 -20.11
CA LYS A 129 6.45 -5.78 -20.96
C LYS A 129 6.64 -4.47 -21.72
N THR A 130 5.56 -3.77 -22.04
CA THR A 130 5.58 -2.50 -22.76
C THR A 130 5.51 -1.29 -21.86
N LEU A 131 4.58 -1.27 -20.90
CA LEU A 131 4.36 -0.12 -20.01
C LEU A 131 5.34 -0.06 -18.84
N LYS A 132 5.92 -1.21 -18.41
CA LYS A 132 6.86 -1.27 -17.28
C LYS A 132 6.28 -0.86 -15.94
N PHE A 133 4.97 -1.02 -15.71
CA PHE A 133 4.40 -0.84 -14.38
C PHE A 133 4.96 -1.89 -13.40
N LYS A 134 4.90 -1.60 -12.10
CA LYS A 134 5.56 -2.39 -11.07
C LYS A 134 4.89 -3.73 -10.81
N ALA A 135 3.59 -3.72 -10.54
CA ALA A 135 2.83 -4.90 -10.15
C ALA A 135 1.35 -4.76 -10.52
N LEU A 136 0.66 -5.88 -10.53
CA LEU A 136 -0.79 -5.94 -10.49
C LEU A 136 -1.22 -5.97 -9.01
N HIS A 137 -1.90 -4.92 -8.58
CA HIS A 137 -2.41 -4.78 -7.23
C HIS A 137 -3.86 -5.25 -7.18
N PHE A 138 -4.13 -6.22 -6.32
CA PHE A 138 -5.48 -6.71 -6.09
C PHE A 138 -6.05 -6.10 -4.81
N ASP A 139 -7.00 -5.20 -4.99
CA ASP A 139 -7.82 -4.67 -3.92
C ASP A 139 -9.00 -5.60 -3.68
N VAL A 140 -8.77 -6.63 -2.87
CA VAL A 140 -9.71 -7.73 -2.63
C VAL A 140 -9.73 -8.09 -1.16
N GLU A 141 -10.87 -7.88 -0.53
CA GLU A 141 -11.03 -7.91 0.92
C GLU A 141 -12.07 -8.92 1.41
N PRO A 142 -11.97 -10.22 1.09
CA PRO A 142 -13.03 -11.15 1.41
C PRO A 142 -13.34 -11.21 2.90
N SER A 143 -14.62 -11.09 3.22
CA SER A 143 -15.14 -11.24 4.58
C SER A 143 -15.33 -12.70 4.98
N SER A 144 -15.54 -13.59 4.00
CA SER A 144 -15.82 -15.01 4.23
C SER A 144 -14.59 -15.88 4.06
N ALA A 145 -14.31 -16.72 5.06
CA ALA A 145 -13.24 -17.71 4.99
C ALA A 145 -13.42 -18.75 3.86
N SER A 146 -14.63 -18.94 3.36
CA SER A 146 -14.92 -19.87 2.25
C SER A 146 -14.24 -19.49 0.94
N VAL A 147 -13.85 -18.22 0.76
CA VAL A 147 -13.21 -17.72 -0.45
C VAL A 147 -11.68 -17.65 -0.35
N TYR A 148 -11.07 -17.88 0.83
CA TYR A 148 -9.61 -17.80 0.97
C TYR A 148 -8.84 -18.74 0.02
N PRO A 149 -9.27 -20.01 -0.22
CA PRO A 149 -8.59 -20.84 -1.20
C PRO A 149 -8.56 -20.21 -2.59
N LYS A 150 -9.66 -19.60 -3.02
CA LYS A 150 -9.77 -18.95 -4.32
C LYS A 150 -8.95 -17.65 -4.39
N LEU A 151 -8.89 -16.90 -3.29
CA LEU A 151 -8.02 -15.73 -3.17
C LEU A 151 -6.55 -16.11 -3.38
N LEU A 152 -6.07 -17.13 -2.68
CA LEU A 152 -4.70 -17.61 -2.81
C LEU A 152 -4.43 -18.16 -4.22
N GLN A 153 -5.36 -18.89 -4.80
CA GLN A 153 -5.25 -19.39 -6.17
C GLN A 153 -5.21 -18.25 -7.20
N MET A 154 -5.97 -17.19 -6.98
CA MET A 154 -5.96 -15.99 -7.81
C MET A 154 -4.56 -15.35 -7.80
N TYR A 155 -3.99 -15.12 -6.64
CA TYR A 155 -2.63 -14.55 -6.54
C TYR A 155 -1.59 -15.47 -7.15
N GLU A 156 -1.62 -16.76 -6.85
CA GLU A 156 -0.70 -17.76 -7.42
C GLU A 156 -0.77 -17.79 -8.95
N ASN A 157 -1.97 -17.77 -9.51
CA ASN A 157 -2.17 -17.78 -10.97
C ASN A 157 -1.68 -16.47 -11.61
N ALA A 158 -2.03 -15.33 -11.02
CA ALA A 158 -1.59 -14.03 -11.54
C ALA A 158 -0.06 -13.91 -11.52
N ARG A 159 0.59 -14.37 -10.46
CA ARG A 159 2.05 -14.29 -10.27
C ARG A 159 2.85 -15.03 -11.35
N LYS A 160 2.25 -15.98 -12.06
CA LYS A 160 2.90 -16.66 -13.20
C LYS A 160 3.21 -15.71 -14.36
N TYR A 161 2.50 -14.58 -14.44
CA TYR A 161 2.52 -13.67 -15.60
C TYR A 161 3.01 -12.27 -15.24
N VAL A 162 2.73 -11.79 -14.03
CA VAL A 162 3.01 -10.43 -13.60
C VAL A 162 3.29 -10.42 -12.09
N PRO A 163 4.19 -9.56 -11.58
CA PRO A 163 4.34 -9.38 -10.14
C PRO A 163 3.01 -8.99 -9.48
N VAL A 164 2.73 -9.56 -8.32
CA VAL A 164 1.47 -9.41 -7.60
C VAL A 164 1.66 -8.63 -6.31
N SER A 165 0.85 -7.62 -6.12
CA SER A 165 0.70 -6.88 -4.87
C SER A 165 -0.64 -7.21 -4.23
N ALA A 166 -0.64 -7.60 -2.96
CA ALA A 166 -1.81 -8.04 -2.23
C ALA A 166 -2.14 -7.08 -1.11
N ILE A 167 -3.43 -6.75 -0.95
CA ILE A 167 -3.89 -6.04 0.23
C ILE A 167 -3.91 -6.99 1.44
N LEU A 168 -3.62 -6.47 2.62
CA LEU A 168 -3.63 -7.22 3.88
C LEU A 168 -4.51 -6.52 4.92
N LYS A 169 -5.30 -7.30 5.64
CA LYS A 169 -5.99 -6.85 6.85
C LYS A 169 -5.22 -7.30 8.08
N PRO A 170 -4.99 -6.46 9.09
CA PRO A 170 -4.29 -6.86 10.31
C PRO A 170 -4.90 -8.09 10.99
N GLY A 171 -6.22 -8.27 10.91
CA GLY A 171 -6.92 -9.45 11.42
C GLY A 171 -6.52 -10.77 10.76
N TRP A 172 -6.04 -10.73 9.53
CA TRP A 172 -5.63 -11.95 8.80
C TRP A 172 -4.33 -12.55 9.34
N LEU A 173 -3.50 -11.75 10.03
CA LEU A 173 -2.31 -12.25 10.72
C LEU A 173 -2.65 -13.29 11.80
N TYR A 174 -3.81 -13.14 12.43
CA TYR A 174 -4.28 -14.02 13.50
C TYR A 174 -5.26 -15.08 13.02
N LYS A 175 -5.56 -15.09 11.72
CA LYS A 175 -6.41 -16.09 11.10
C LYS A 175 -5.59 -17.34 10.82
N GLN A 176 -5.74 -18.36 11.67
CA GLN A 176 -5.03 -19.62 11.49
C GLN A 176 -5.50 -20.32 10.23
N LEU A 177 -4.57 -20.80 9.43
CA LEU A 177 -4.88 -21.48 8.18
C LEU A 177 -5.54 -22.84 8.43
N GLU A 178 -5.17 -23.51 9.51
CA GLU A 178 -5.78 -24.79 9.93
C GLU A 178 -7.27 -24.66 10.24
N ASP A 179 -7.72 -23.51 10.79
CA ASP A 179 -9.15 -23.25 11.08
C ASP A 179 -10.02 -23.25 9.82
N VAL A 180 -9.41 -23.04 8.67
CA VAL A 180 -10.10 -22.96 7.38
C VAL A 180 -9.72 -24.08 6.41
N LYS A 181 -8.92 -25.05 6.86
CA LYS A 181 -8.43 -26.18 6.06
C LYS A 181 -9.54 -26.91 5.32
N GLY A 182 -10.67 -27.18 5.96
CA GLY A 182 -11.82 -27.83 5.35
C GLY A 182 -12.51 -27.05 4.21
N LYS A 183 -12.02 -25.85 3.87
CA LYS A 183 -12.46 -25.06 2.71
C LYS A 183 -11.56 -25.26 1.50
N PHE A 184 -10.39 -25.85 1.68
CA PHE A 184 -9.43 -26.13 0.63
C PHE A 184 -9.66 -27.52 0.03
N ASP A 185 -9.30 -27.64 -1.23
CA ASP A 185 -8.93 -28.92 -1.81
C ASP A 185 -7.69 -29.46 -1.09
N GLU A 186 -7.62 -30.77 -0.84
CA GLU A 186 -6.56 -31.39 -0.03
C GLU A 186 -5.18 -31.20 -0.68
N ASP A 187 -5.09 -31.43 -1.99
CA ASP A 187 -3.82 -31.28 -2.73
C ASP A 187 -3.40 -29.82 -2.79
N TYR A 188 -4.35 -28.88 -2.90
CA TYR A 188 -4.04 -27.46 -2.89
C TYR A 188 -3.61 -26.99 -1.50
N TYR A 189 -4.27 -27.46 -0.43
CA TYR A 189 -3.88 -27.15 0.95
C TYR A 189 -2.46 -27.63 1.27
N ALA A 190 -2.04 -28.77 0.71
CA ALA A 190 -0.71 -29.33 0.92
C ALA A 190 0.43 -28.33 0.58
N LYS A 191 0.21 -27.39 -0.33
CA LYS A 191 1.16 -26.33 -0.67
C LYS A 191 1.44 -25.36 0.49
N PHE A 192 0.50 -25.21 1.42
CA PHE A 192 0.53 -24.27 2.53
C PHE A 192 0.82 -24.92 3.89
N GLN A 193 1.25 -26.18 3.92
CA GLN A 193 1.49 -26.94 5.17
C GLN A 193 2.47 -26.26 6.14
N GLN A 194 3.37 -25.42 5.63
CA GLN A 194 4.32 -24.66 6.45
C GLN A 194 3.82 -23.25 6.80
N CYS A 195 2.64 -22.86 6.33
CA CYS A 195 2.03 -21.57 6.63
C CYS A 195 1.13 -21.71 7.86
N GLU A 196 1.31 -20.81 8.82
CA GLU A 196 0.50 -20.80 10.05
C GLU A 196 -0.76 -19.96 9.87
N THR A 197 -0.66 -18.82 9.18
CA THR A 197 -1.73 -17.83 9.05
C THR A 197 -2.10 -17.54 7.61
N LEU A 198 -3.22 -16.86 7.40
CA LEU A 198 -3.62 -16.40 6.07
C LEU A 198 -2.61 -15.43 5.47
N VAL A 199 -2.03 -14.51 6.27
CA VAL A 199 -0.98 -13.60 5.80
C VAL A 199 0.25 -14.38 5.35
N ASP A 200 0.63 -15.43 6.06
CA ASP A 200 1.73 -16.33 5.72
C ASP A 200 1.50 -16.98 4.33
N ALA A 201 0.29 -17.49 4.12
CA ALA A 201 -0.09 -18.08 2.84
C ALA A 201 -0.14 -17.04 1.69
N ILE A 202 -0.62 -15.81 1.96
CA ILE A 202 -0.61 -14.72 0.96
C ILE A 202 0.82 -14.36 0.56
N MET A 203 1.76 -14.26 1.52
CA MET A 203 3.17 -13.97 1.21
C MET A 203 3.83 -15.06 0.34
N LEU A 204 3.40 -16.30 0.48
CA LEU A 204 3.91 -17.38 -0.37
C LEU A 204 3.53 -17.18 -1.85
N VAL A 205 2.38 -16.57 -2.12
CA VAL A 205 1.80 -16.45 -3.47
C VAL A 205 1.75 -15.02 -4.02
N SER A 206 2.32 -14.04 -3.31
CA SER A 206 2.44 -12.65 -3.77
C SER A 206 3.87 -12.13 -3.67
N ASP A 207 4.17 -10.98 -4.28
CA ASP A 207 5.51 -10.37 -4.29
C ASP A 207 5.60 -9.17 -3.38
N TYR A 208 4.50 -8.41 -3.26
CA TYR A 208 4.38 -7.19 -2.46
C TYR A 208 3.10 -7.21 -1.64
N SER A 209 3.03 -6.34 -0.65
CA SER A 209 1.81 -6.19 0.16
C SER A 209 1.58 -4.76 0.63
N GLU A 210 0.31 -4.42 0.74
CA GLU A 210 -0.19 -3.20 1.35
C GLU A 210 -1.07 -3.55 2.55
N LEU A 211 -0.86 -2.84 3.66
CA LEU A 211 -1.57 -3.05 4.90
C LEU A 211 -2.63 -1.97 5.08
N MET A 212 -3.89 -2.35 5.12
CA MET A 212 -5.00 -1.47 5.49
C MET A 212 -4.86 -1.06 6.97
N ALA A 213 -4.22 0.08 7.21
CA ALA A 213 -3.88 0.51 8.57
C ALA A 213 -4.91 1.50 9.16
N TYR A 214 -5.77 2.09 8.34
CA TYR A 214 -6.62 3.22 8.70
C TYR A 214 -7.63 2.93 9.82
N ASP A 215 -8.16 1.70 9.91
CA ASP A 215 -9.16 1.28 10.91
C ASP A 215 -8.55 0.78 12.23
N TYR A 216 -7.23 0.76 12.34
CA TYR A 216 -6.56 0.10 13.46
C TYR A 216 -5.76 1.08 14.32
N ARG A 217 -5.68 0.80 15.62
CA ARG A 217 -4.87 1.58 16.58
C ARG A 217 -3.38 1.35 16.34
N TYR A 218 -2.55 2.32 16.71
CA TYR A 218 -1.09 2.26 16.59
C TYR A 218 -0.49 0.97 17.16
N SER A 219 -0.92 0.56 18.37
CA SER A 219 -0.43 -0.67 19.01
C SER A 219 -0.75 -1.94 18.23
N THR A 220 -1.89 -1.97 17.53
CA THR A 220 -2.26 -3.10 16.66
C THR A 220 -1.38 -3.15 15.43
N ILE A 221 -1.15 -2.00 14.80
CA ILE A 221 -0.28 -1.90 13.62
C ILE A 221 1.17 -2.21 13.98
N GLU A 222 1.66 -1.70 15.10
CA GLU A 222 3.02 -2.00 15.56
C GLU A 222 3.22 -3.51 15.79
N ARG A 223 2.26 -4.16 16.44
CA ARG A 223 2.28 -5.61 16.62
C ARG A 223 2.25 -6.34 15.28
N PHE A 224 1.35 -5.94 14.37
CA PHE A 224 1.30 -6.52 13.04
C PHE A 224 2.66 -6.41 12.33
N LEU A 225 3.28 -5.24 12.33
CA LEU A 225 4.57 -5.04 11.64
C LEU A 225 5.70 -5.89 12.24
N ASN A 226 5.66 -6.14 13.55
CA ASN A 226 6.62 -7.03 14.21
C ASN A 226 6.44 -8.48 13.74
N ASP A 227 5.21 -8.96 13.76
CA ASP A 227 4.87 -10.34 13.39
C ASP A 227 5.04 -10.55 11.88
N TYR A 228 4.69 -9.54 11.06
CA TYR A 228 4.93 -9.54 9.62
C TYR A 228 6.41 -9.77 9.28
N ASP A 229 7.32 -9.07 9.95
CA ASP A 229 8.77 -9.22 9.68
C ASP A 229 9.27 -10.63 10.01
N VAL A 230 8.69 -11.29 11.01
CA VAL A 230 8.99 -12.69 11.35
C VAL A 230 8.51 -13.63 10.23
N ILE A 231 7.27 -13.46 9.77
CA ILE A 231 6.70 -14.28 8.69
C ILE A 231 7.49 -14.09 7.39
N ARG A 232 7.74 -12.83 6.99
CA ARG A 232 8.44 -12.48 5.76
C ARG A 232 9.81 -13.17 5.61
N LYS A 233 10.52 -13.37 6.71
CA LYS A 233 11.81 -14.08 6.69
C LYS A 233 11.71 -15.54 6.22
N ARG A 234 10.54 -16.14 6.30
CA ARG A 234 10.25 -17.48 5.77
C ARG A 234 9.93 -17.48 4.27
N HIS A 235 9.60 -16.33 3.71
CA HIS A 235 9.21 -16.15 2.31
C HIS A 235 10.16 -15.19 1.57
N PRO A 236 11.39 -15.62 1.21
CA PRO A 236 12.39 -14.75 0.60
C PRO A 236 11.99 -14.24 -0.79
N SER A 237 11.01 -14.86 -1.44
CA SER A 237 10.45 -14.42 -2.71
C SER A 237 9.42 -13.29 -2.56
N HIS A 238 8.93 -13.03 -1.35
CA HIS A 238 8.07 -11.88 -1.07
C HIS A 238 8.95 -10.65 -0.82
N GLU A 239 8.88 -9.70 -1.74
CA GLU A 239 9.78 -8.56 -1.73
C GLU A 239 9.24 -7.43 -0.85
N GLY A 240 10.14 -6.92 -0.02
CA GLY A 240 9.88 -5.67 0.66
C GLY A 240 9.10 -5.80 1.97
N LYS A 241 8.90 -4.64 2.54
CA LYS A 241 8.10 -4.40 3.73
C LYS A 241 6.70 -3.98 3.29
N PRO A 242 5.68 -4.14 4.14
CA PRO A 242 4.34 -3.71 3.78
C PRO A 242 4.28 -2.20 3.63
N VAL A 243 3.40 -1.73 2.78
CA VAL A 243 3.01 -0.33 2.71
C VAL A 243 1.88 -0.09 3.70
N LEU A 244 1.89 1.04 4.40
CA LEU A 244 0.80 1.41 5.32
C LEU A 244 -0.23 2.27 4.58
N GLU A 245 -1.45 1.80 4.48
CA GLU A 245 -2.55 2.54 3.90
C GLU A 245 -3.27 3.39 4.93
N LEU A 246 -3.48 4.66 4.62
CA LEU A 246 -4.21 5.64 5.41
C LEU A 246 -5.39 6.17 4.61
N ASP A 247 -6.58 6.20 5.19
CA ASP A 247 -7.74 6.85 4.59
C ASP A 247 -8.13 8.11 5.37
N PRO A 248 -7.95 9.30 4.80
CA PRO A 248 -8.31 10.56 5.45
C PRO A 248 -9.82 10.77 5.63
N ASN A 249 -10.67 10.01 4.94
CA ASN A 249 -12.12 10.12 5.09
C ASN A 249 -12.63 9.36 6.31
N ILE A 250 -11.92 8.34 6.76
CA ILE A 250 -12.28 7.61 7.97
C ILE A 250 -11.91 8.46 9.18
N VAL A 251 -12.92 9.07 9.78
CA VAL A 251 -12.75 10.07 10.87
C VAL A 251 -12.95 9.47 12.25
N GLU A 252 -13.61 8.32 12.35
CA GLU A 252 -14.16 7.85 13.62
C GLU A 252 -13.25 6.89 14.39
N GLU A 253 -12.42 6.11 13.70
CA GLU A 253 -11.59 5.08 14.33
C GLU A 253 -10.17 4.99 13.73
N GLY A 254 -9.29 4.32 14.46
CA GLY A 254 -7.97 3.91 14.01
C GLY A 254 -6.93 5.00 13.82
N ILE A 255 -5.91 4.67 13.04
CA ILE A 255 -4.72 5.52 12.79
C ILE A 255 -5.11 6.83 12.10
N SER A 256 -6.02 6.78 11.14
CA SER A 256 -6.45 7.97 10.40
C SER A 256 -7.21 8.96 11.27
N ALA A 257 -8.04 8.47 12.19
CA ALA A 257 -8.74 9.32 13.15
C ALA A 257 -7.79 9.95 14.16
N GLU A 258 -6.79 9.21 14.63
CA GLU A 258 -5.77 9.73 15.54
C GLU A 258 -4.88 10.77 14.84
N PHE A 259 -4.50 10.56 13.58
CA PHE A 259 -3.77 11.52 12.79
C PHE A 259 -4.52 12.85 12.66
N LYS A 260 -5.83 12.81 12.40
CA LYS A 260 -6.66 14.01 12.32
C LYS A 260 -6.76 14.78 13.66
N LYS A 261 -6.68 14.09 14.80
CA LYS A 261 -6.74 14.70 16.12
C LYS A 261 -5.41 15.29 16.57
N ASP A 262 -4.34 14.53 16.39
CA ASP A 262 -2.99 14.86 16.84
C ASP A 262 -1.95 14.19 15.95
N ASN A 263 -1.50 14.93 14.95
CA ASN A 263 -0.50 14.43 14.01
C ASN A 263 0.88 14.19 14.63
N THR A 264 1.18 14.79 15.82
CA THR A 264 2.45 14.55 16.51
C THR A 264 2.59 13.10 16.90
N LYS A 265 1.56 12.51 17.50
CA LYS A 265 1.55 11.07 17.85
C LYS A 265 1.66 10.17 16.63
N PHE A 266 1.05 10.56 15.53
CA PHE A 266 1.19 9.83 14.28
C PHE A 266 2.63 9.85 13.78
N PHE A 267 3.29 10.99 13.80
CA PHE A 267 4.69 11.08 13.38
C PHE A 267 5.63 10.32 14.32
N GLU A 268 5.40 10.37 15.63
CA GLU A 268 6.14 9.56 16.60
C GLU A 268 5.96 8.06 16.33
N PHE A 269 4.73 7.63 16.02
CA PHE A 269 4.46 6.25 15.63
C PHE A 269 5.21 5.88 14.35
N LEU A 270 5.16 6.70 13.29
CA LEU A 270 5.87 6.44 12.04
C LEU A 270 7.38 6.36 12.25
N GLU A 271 7.97 7.22 13.09
CA GLU A 271 9.39 7.16 13.42
C GLU A 271 9.74 5.83 14.09
N ASN A 272 8.96 5.40 15.08
CA ASN A 272 9.16 4.17 15.82
C ASN A 272 9.10 2.92 14.92
N VAL A 273 8.24 2.92 13.91
CA VAL A 273 8.05 1.78 13.01
C VAL A 273 8.69 1.95 11.63
N SER A 274 9.37 3.06 11.36
CA SER A 274 9.90 3.43 10.03
C SER A 274 10.79 2.39 9.37
N LYS A 275 11.43 1.53 10.15
CA LYS A 275 12.25 0.42 9.65
C LYS A 275 11.44 -0.82 9.26
N LYS A 276 10.15 -0.86 9.55
CA LYS A 276 9.27 -2.03 9.41
C LYS A 276 8.28 -1.92 8.25
N PHE A 277 8.13 -0.75 7.65
CA PHE A 277 7.29 -0.54 6.46
C PHE A 277 8.08 0.12 5.33
N ASP A 278 7.59 0.07 4.09
CA ASP A 278 8.24 0.66 2.91
C ASP A 278 7.83 2.10 2.69
N GLY A 279 6.55 2.41 2.85
CA GLY A 279 6.00 3.74 2.65
C GLY A 279 4.57 3.86 3.16
N VAL A 280 3.99 5.03 2.96
CA VAL A 280 2.61 5.35 3.36
C VAL A 280 1.80 5.64 2.11
N THR A 281 0.71 4.91 1.91
CA THR A 281 -0.29 5.18 0.87
C THR A 281 -1.41 6.04 1.42
N ILE A 282 -1.81 7.03 0.67
CA ILE A 282 -2.98 7.84 0.97
C ILE A 282 -4.14 7.36 0.11
N HIS A 283 -5.18 6.92 0.72
CA HIS A 283 -6.43 6.52 0.10
C HIS A 283 -7.40 7.69 0.24
N ASN A 284 -7.82 8.41 -0.77
CA ASN A 284 -7.51 8.32 -2.20
C ASN A 284 -7.29 9.75 -2.77
N TYR A 285 -6.91 9.87 -4.03
CA TYR A 285 -6.65 11.18 -4.67
C TYR A 285 -7.80 12.18 -4.58
N LYS A 286 -9.03 11.72 -4.76
CA LYS A 286 -10.22 12.59 -4.69
C LYS A 286 -10.40 13.16 -3.29
N SER A 287 -10.24 12.34 -2.27
CA SER A 287 -10.34 12.74 -0.87
C SER A 287 -9.25 13.70 -0.49
N TRP A 288 -8.02 13.44 -0.95
CA TRP A 288 -6.91 14.36 -0.78
C TRP A 288 -7.22 15.75 -1.34
N ASN A 289 -7.74 15.79 -2.56
CA ASN A 289 -7.99 17.04 -3.24
C ASN A 289 -9.17 17.85 -2.67
N LEU A 290 -10.12 17.21 -1.98
CA LEU A 290 -11.31 17.85 -1.43
C LEU A 290 -11.19 18.18 0.07
N ASP A 291 -10.67 17.25 0.88
CA ASP A 291 -10.83 17.28 2.33
C ASP A 291 -9.53 17.53 3.09
N LEU A 292 -8.40 17.02 2.65
CA LEU A 292 -7.13 17.22 3.34
C LEU A 292 -6.58 18.64 3.23
N TYR A 293 -7.00 19.41 2.24
CA TYR A 293 -6.65 20.82 2.15
C TYR A 293 -7.27 21.68 3.26
N CYS A 294 -8.32 21.19 3.89
CA CYS A 294 -8.96 21.88 5.02
C CYS A 294 -8.51 21.37 6.38
N PHE A 295 -7.62 20.40 6.41
CA PHE A 295 -7.09 19.88 7.64
C PHE A 295 -6.15 20.91 8.28
N LYS A 296 -6.63 21.61 9.31
CA LYS A 296 -5.79 22.46 10.15
C LYS A 296 -5.13 21.59 11.21
N PRO A 297 -3.79 21.45 11.18
CA PRO A 297 -3.10 20.86 12.31
C PRO A 297 -3.36 21.73 13.54
N SER A 298 -3.32 21.11 14.73
CA SER A 298 -3.35 21.84 15.99
C SER A 298 -2.25 22.91 15.98
N SER A 299 -2.63 24.10 16.14
CA SER A 299 -2.03 25.42 16.28
C SER A 299 -0.54 25.70 15.99
N ASN A 300 0.34 24.75 15.72
CA ASN A 300 1.78 25.00 15.55
C ASN A 300 2.49 24.14 14.49
N SER A 301 1.80 23.39 13.66
CA SER A 301 2.47 22.56 12.68
C SER A 301 2.14 23.01 11.26
N GLU A 302 3.13 23.48 10.53
CA GLU A 302 3.09 23.82 9.10
C GLU A 302 3.06 22.56 8.21
N TYR A 303 2.57 21.41 8.71
CA TYR A 303 2.85 20.11 8.16
C TYR A 303 1.62 19.46 7.55
N TYR A 304 1.56 19.54 6.25
CA TYR A 304 0.49 18.99 5.44
C TYR A 304 1.01 17.92 4.49
N PHE A 305 0.15 17.01 4.12
CA PHE A 305 0.39 16.14 2.98
C PHE A 305 0.39 16.91 1.64
N GLY A 306 0.09 18.20 1.62
CA GLY A 306 0.08 19.10 0.48
C GLY A 306 0.08 20.57 0.87
N GLU A 307 0.15 21.49 -0.09
CA GLU A 307 -0.01 22.91 0.18
C GLU A 307 -1.41 23.20 0.71
N PRO A 308 -1.54 24.01 1.78
CA PRO A 308 -2.84 24.34 2.33
C PRO A 308 -3.66 25.12 1.31
N LYS A 309 -4.85 24.62 0.97
CA LYS A 309 -5.88 25.54 0.50
C LYS A 309 -6.28 26.38 1.71
N GLN A 310 -6.35 27.69 1.55
CA GLN A 310 -7.01 28.53 2.54
C GLN A 310 -8.45 28.04 2.63
N CYS A 311 -8.81 27.45 3.77
CA CYS A 311 -10.20 27.19 4.09
C CYS A 311 -10.82 28.56 4.38
N GLU A 312 -11.71 29.03 3.50
CA GLU A 312 -12.57 30.17 3.75
C GLU A 312 -13.56 29.89 4.87
#